data_bfeba292c3d50905f0dade7c090ccf9b
#
_entry.id   bfeba292c3d50905f0dade7c090ccf9b
#
_cell.length_a   1.000
_cell.length_b   1.000
_cell.length_c   1.000
_cell.angle_alpha   90.00
_cell.angle_beta   90.00
_cell.angle_gamma   90.00
#
_symmetry.space_group_name_H-M   'P 1'
#
loop_
_entity.id
_entity.type
_entity.pdbx_description
1 polymer ?
#
loop_
_entity_poly.entity_id
_entity_poly.type
_entity_poly.pdbx_seq_one_letter_code
_entity_poly.pdbx_strand_id
1 'polypeptide(L)'
;MGSEMCIRDSYTAKPGVVIGKGGAEIEKVKAELQKFTDKKLVVDIKEVKRPDRDAQLVAENIALQLENRVSFRRAMKSCMGRCMKAGAKGIKASVSGRLGGADMARTEFYSEGTIPLQTLRADIDYGFAEADTTYGKVGVKVWIYKGEVLPTKGNKEGGVQ
;
A
#
# COMPACT_ATOMS: atom_id res chain seq x y z
N MET A 1 -7.52 -14.26 33.24
CA MET A 1 -7.53 -12.81 33.02
C MET A 1 -6.58 -12.56 31.84
N GLY A 2 -7.12 -12.47 30.63
CA GLY A 2 -6.31 -12.13 29.44
C GLY A 2 -5.88 -10.68 29.54
N SER A 3 -4.58 -10.42 29.55
CA SER A 3 -4.07 -9.06 29.37
C SER A 3 -4.40 -8.62 27.96
N GLU A 4 -5.49 -7.90 27.79
CA GLU A 4 -5.87 -7.32 26.51
C GLU A 4 -4.88 -6.22 26.15
N MET A 5 -3.90 -6.57 25.33
CA MET A 5 -2.90 -5.66 24.78
C MET A 5 -3.34 -5.25 23.39
N CYS A 6 -3.37 -3.96 23.10
CA CYS A 6 -3.61 -3.46 21.77
C CYS A 6 -2.27 -3.36 21.03
N ILE A 7 -2.09 -4.17 20.00
CA ILE A 7 -0.90 -4.14 19.13
C ILE A 7 -1.25 -3.39 17.86
N ARG A 8 -0.42 -2.40 17.52
CA ARG A 8 -0.55 -1.60 16.32
C ARG A 8 0.72 -1.72 15.48
N ASP A 9 0.64 -2.42 14.36
CA ASP A 9 1.74 -2.51 13.39
C ASP A 9 1.66 -1.36 12.39
N SER A 10 2.79 -0.72 12.14
CA SER A 10 2.90 0.33 11.12
C SER A 10 3.98 -0.03 10.12
N TYR A 11 3.61 -0.12 8.85
CA TYR A 11 4.51 -0.41 7.76
C TYR A 11 5.00 0.88 7.12
N THR A 12 6.31 1.08 7.07
CA THR A 12 6.88 2.31 6.51
C THR A 12 8.17 2.03 5.74
N ALA A 13 8.41 2.85 4.71
CA ALA A 13 9.65 2.80 3.94
C ALA A 13 10.84 3.44 4.69
N LYS A 14 10.56 4.34 5.65
CA LYS A 14 11.60 5.09 6.38
C LYS A 14 11.30 5.06 7.89
N PRO A 15 11.60 3.96 8.60
CA PRO A 15 11.30 3.82 10.01
C PRO A 15 11.97 4.90 10.88
N GLY A 16 13.16 5.35 10.51
CA GLY A 16 13.89 6.38 11.24
C GLY A 16 13.17 7.72 11.36
N VAL A 17 12.35 8.08 10.37
CA VAL A 17 11.54 9.32 10.41
C VAL A 17 10.41 9.19 11.43
N VAL A 18 9.76 8.03 11.49
CA VAL A 18 8.64 7.76 12.40
C VAL A 18 9.14 7.62 13.85
N ILE A 19 10.28 6.97 14.04
CA ILE A 19 10.89 6.81 15.38
C ILE A 19 11.38 8.15 15.90
N GLY A 20 11.94 9.01 15.02
CA GLY A 20 12.53 10.28 15.39
C GLY A 20 13.87 10.16 16.11
N LYS A 21 14.46 11.29 16.48
CA LYS A 21 15.72 11.34 17.23
C LYS A 21 15.52 10.78 18.65
N GLY A 22 16.22 9.69 18.96
CA GLY A 22 16.14 9.06 20.27
C GLY A 22 14.77 8.48 20.65
N GLY A 23 13.87 8.26 19.69
CA GLY A 23 12.54 7.70 19.96
C GLY A 23 11.48 8.72 20.39
N ALA A 24 11.77 10.02 20.37
CA ALA A 24 10.87 11.06 20.87
C ALA A 24 9.54 11.16 20.09
N GLU A 25 9.56 10.92 18.77
CA GLU A 25 8.35 11.03 17.96
C GLU A 25 7.40 9.83 18.19
N ILE A 26 7.95 8.61 18.31
CA ILE A 26 7.12 7.42 18.59
C ILE A 26 6.47 7.50 19.98
N GLU A 27 7.14 8.09 20.98
CA GLU A 27 6.56 8.28 22.32
C GLU A 27 5.39 9.26 22.28
N LYS A 28 5.48 10.35 21.51
CA LYS A 28 4.36 11.28 21.30
C LYS A 28 3.16 10.57 20.67
N VAL A 29 3.40 9.79 19.60
CA VAL A 29 2.34 9.02 18.93
C VAL A 29 1.69 8.02 19.89
N LYS A 30 2.49 7.31 20.69
CA LYS A 30 1.96 6.40 21.74
C LYS A 30 1.12 7.14 22.76
N ALA A 31 1.57 8.30 23.23
CA ALA A 31 0.85 9.10 24.20
C ALA A 31 -0.49 9.64 23.65
N GLU A 32 -0.52 10.01 22.36
CA GLU A 32 -1.76 10.44 21.71
C GLU A 32 -2.73 9.27 21.51
N LEU A 33 -2.25 8.12 21.05
CA LEU A 33 -3.07 6.94 20.86
C LEU A 33 -3.57 6.36 22.20
N GLN A 34 -2.80 6.47 23.27
CA GLN A 34 -3.19 6.01 24.60
C GLN A 34 -4.41 6.77 25.17
N LYS A 35 -4.68 7.99 24.68
CA LYS A 35 -5.87 8.77 25.07
C LYS A 35 -7.19 8.16 24.57
N PHE A 36 -7.13 7.33 23.53
CA PHE A 36 -8.31 6.69 22.92
C PHE A 36 -8.59 5.29 23.47
N THR A 37 -7.71 4.74 24.31
CA THR A 37 -7.88 3.39 24.83
C THR A 37 -7.32 3.25 26.24
N ASP A 38 -8.04 2.52 27.09
CA ASP A 38 -7.61 2.18 28.46
C ASP A 38 -6.64 0.98 28.48
N LYS A 39 -6.45 0.33 27.33
CA LYS A 39 -5.60 -0.85 27.20
C LYS A 39 -4.15 -0.46 26.94
N LYS A 40 -3.21 -1.30 27.39
CA LYS A 40 -1.78 -1.10 27.11
C LYS A 40 -1.54 -1.16 25.59
N LEU A 41 -1.05 -0.07 25.02
CA LEU A 41 -0.74 0.05 23.60
C LEU A 41 0.73 -0.29 23.33
N VAL A 42 0.95 -1.18 22.37
CA VAL A 42 2.27 -1.47 21.78
C VAL A 42 2.23 -1.07 20.30
N VAL A 43 3.12 -0.17 19.93
CA VAL A 43 3.31 0.24 18.53
C VAL A 43 4.57 -0.42 18.01
N ASP A 44 4.45 -1.24 16.98
CA ASP A 44 5.56 -1.87 16.28
C ASP A 44 5.73 -1.24 14.90
N ILE A 45 6.98 -0.94 14.52
CA ILE A 45 7.30 -0.32 13.24
C ILE A 45 8.04 -1.34 12.40
N LYS A 46 7.41 -1.74 11.29
CA LYS A 46 7.97 -2.69 10.33
C LYS A 46 8.49 -1.95 9.10
N GLU A 47 9.76 -2.19 8.79
CA GLU A 47 10.38 -1.61 7.61
C GLU A 47 9.99 -2.35 6.33
N VAL A 48 9.53 -1.59 5.34
CA VAL A 48 9.32 -2.07 3.98
C VAL A 48 10.58 -1.85 3.15
N LYS A 49 11.37 -2.92 2.95
CA LYS A 49 12.68 -2.84 2.25
C LYS A 49 12.57 -2.37 0.79
N ARG A 50 11.46 -2.66 0.12
CA ARG A 50 11.23 -2.32 -1.29
C ARG A 50 9.88 -1.64 -1.47
N PRO A 51 9.76 -0.34 -1.16
CA PRO A 51 8.49 0.39 -1.20
C PRO A 51 7.85 0.44 -2.59
N ASP A 52 8.66 0.46 -3.65
CA ASP A 52 8.16 0.43 -5.03
C ASP A 52 7.57 -0.94 -5.45
N ARG A 53 7.69 -2.00 -4.63
CA ARG A 53 7.04 -3.31 -4.79
C ARG A 53 5.90 -3.56 -3.82
N ASP A 54 5.58 -2.59 -3.00
CA ASP A 54 4.45 -2.64 -2.10
C ASP A 54 3.25 -1.92 -2.74
N ALA A 55 2.15 -2.66 -2.93
CA ALA A 55 1.01 -2.13 -3.68
C ALA A 55 0.34 -0.96 -2.96
N GLN A 56 0.29 -0.98 -1.62
CA GLN A 56 -0.31 0.09 -0.84
C GLN A 56 0.50 1.37 -0.95
N LEU A 57 1.81 1.30 -0.77
CA LEU A 57 2.69 2.47 -0.88
C LEU A 57 2.71 3.07 -2.29
N VAL A 58 2.63 2.22 -3.32
CA VAL A 58 2.51 2.67 -4.72
C VAL A 58 1.16 3.36 -4.95
N ALA A 59 0.06 2.82 -4.42
CA ALA A 59 -1.27 3.43 -4.54
C ALA A 59 -1.31 4.82 -3.86
N GLU A 60 -0.77 4.93 -2.65
CA GLU A 60 -0.66 6.19 -1.91
C GLU A 60 0.20 7.22 -2.65
N ASN A 61 1.31 6.78 -3.25
CA ASN A 61 2.17 7.65 -4.05
C ASN A 61 1.45 8.20 -5.29
N ILE A 62 0.63 7.36 -5.96
CA ILE A 62 -0.20 7.81 -7.09
C ILE A 62 -1.24 8.82 -6.59
N ALA A 63 -1.93 8.52 -5.47
CA ALA A 63 -2.92 9.42 -4.89
C ALA A 63 -2.34 10.78 -4.53
N LEU A 64 -1.19 10.81 -3.87
CA LEU A 64 -0.47 12.04 -3.53
C LEU A 64 -0.08 12.87 -4.78
N GLN A 65 0.35 12.20 -5.86
CA GLN A 65 0.64 12.90 -7.12
C GLN A 65 -0.62 13.50 -7.74
N LEU A 66 -1.78 12.82 -7.64
CA LEU A 66 -3.06 13.35 -8.13
C LEU A 66 -3.51 14.58 -7.32
N GLU A 67 -3.34 14.57 -6.01
CA GLU A 67 -3.59 15.73 -5.13
C GLU A 67 -2.72 16.92 -5.49
N ASN A 68 -1.45 16.66 -5.85
CA ASN A 68 -0.51 17.67 -6.34
C ASN A 68 -0.77 18.10 -7.81
N ARG A 69 -1.94 17.79 -8.36
CA ARG A 69 -2.38 18.17 -9.72
C ARG A 69 -1.50 17.63 -10.84
N VAL A 70 -0.77 16.55 -10.63
CA VAL A 70 -0.06 15.85 -11.69
C VAL A 70 -1.07 15.12 -12.57
N SER A 71 -0.86 15.14 -13.88
CA SER A 71 -1.70 14.38 -14.82
C SER A 71 -1.73 12.89 -14.42
N PHE A 72 -2.94 12.32 -14.32
CA PHE A 72 -3.12 10.92 -13.91
C PHE A 72 -2.35 9.94 -14.79
N ARG A 73 -2.26 10.20 -16.11
CA ARG A 73 -1.49 9.37 -17.04
C ARG A 73 0.00 9.36 -16.71
N ARG A 74 0.55 10.52 -16.39
CA ARG A 74 1.96 10.67 -16.02
C ARG A 74 2.23 10.02 -14.65
N ALA A 75 1.36 10.24 -13.66
CA ALA A 75 1.48 9.66 -12.34
C ALA A 75 1.49 8.12 -12.39
N MET A 76 0.50 7.52 -13.08
CA MET A 76 0.41 6.07 -13.24
C MET A 76 1.65 5.50 -13.95
N LYS A 77 2.02 6.02 -15.13
CA LYS A 77 3.17 5.51 -15.90
C LYS A 77 4.50 5.64 -15.14
N SER A 78 4.70 6.75 -14.44
CA SER A 78 5.90 6.96 -13.62
C SER A 78 6.02 5.93 -12.48
N CYS A 79 4.93 5.69 -11.75
CA CYS A 79 4.91 4.72 -10.67
C CYS A 79 5.05 3.28 -11.17
N MET A 80 4.38 2.94 -12.29
CA MET A 80 4.51 1.63 -12.93
C MET A 80 5.94 1.36 -13.37
N GLY A 81 6.58 2.31 -14.05
CA GLY A 81 7.99 2.17 -14.48
C GLY A 81 8.96 1.99 -13.30
N ARG A 82 8.73 2.65 -12.15
CA ARG A 82 9.55 2.43 -10.93
C ARG A 82 9.32 1.03 -10.36
N CYS A 83 8.07 0.58 -10.31
CA CYS A 83 7.73 -0.76 -9.82
C CYS A 83 8.38 -1.86 -10.68
N MET A 84 8.34 -1.74 -12.00
CA MET A 84 8.99 -2.68 -12.91
C MET A 84 10.52 -2.68 -12.73
N LYS A 85 11.15 -1.50 -12.57
CA LYS A 85 12.58 -1.38 -12.25
C LYS A 85 12.94 -2.00 -10.90
N ALA A 86 12.04 -1.97 -9.92
CA ALA A 86 12.21 -2.62 -8.61
C ALA A 86 12.11 -4.15 -8.68
N GLY A 87 11.82 -4.72 -9.85
CA GLY A 87 11.79 -6.16 -10.12
C GLY A 87 10.43 -6.82 -9.89
N ALA A 88 9.33 -6.10 -10.02
CA ALA A 88 8.00 -6.69 -10.14
C ALA A 88 7.86 -7.39 -11.50
N LYS A 89 7.13 -8.50 -11.56
CA LYS A 89 6.86 -9.24 -12.81
C LYS A 89 5.73 -8.62 -13.61
N GLY A 90 4.88 -7.84 -12.96
CA GLY A 90 3.83 -7.09 -13.60
C GLY A 90 3.10 -6.18 -12.61
N ILE A 91 2.49 -5.14 -13.15
CA ILE A 91 1.68 -4.18 -12.40
C ILE A 91 0.45 -3.78 -13.21
N LYS A 92 -0.68 -3.64 -12.52
CA LYS A 92 -1.90 -3.05 -13.04
C LYS A 92 -2.32 -1.93 -12.09
N ALA A 93 -2.49 -0.73 -12.60
CA ALA A 93 -3.01 0.40 -11.86
C ALA A 93 -4.34 0.84 -12.48
N SER A 94 -5.32 1.12 -11.65
CA SER A 94 -6.64 1.62 -12.07
C SER A 94 -6.98 2.87 -11.26
N VAL A 95 -7.41 3.90 -11.94
CA VAL A 95 -7.84 5.16 -11.34
C VAL A 95 -9.27 5.45 -11.76
N SER A 96 -10.14 5.76 -10.80
CA SER A 96 -11.57 5.98 -11.02
C SER A 96 -12.04 7.24 -10.32
N GLY A 97 -12.83 8.03 -11.03
CA GLY A 97 -13.37 9.30 -10.56
C GLY A 97 -13.42 10.36 -11.64
N ARG A 98 -13.48 11.64 -11.24
CA ARG A 98 -13.45 12.80 -12.14
C ARG A 98 -12.02 13.09 -12.58
N LEU A 99 -11.51 12.29 -13.51
CA LEU A 99 -10.11 12.36 -13.97
C LEU A 99 -9.85 13.67 -14.74
N GLY A 100 -8.89 14.45 -14.24
CA GLY A 100 -8.56 15.75 -14.81
C GLY A 100 -9.63 16.81 -14.64
N GLY A 101 -10.58 16.65 -13.72
CA GLY A 101 -11.67 17.58 -13.48
C GLY A 101 -12.86 17.43 -14.44
N ALA A 102 -12.95 16.33 -15.19
CA ALA A 102 -14.07 16.05 -16.08
C ALA A 102 -15.40 15.95 -15.30
N ASP A 103 -16.50 16.42 -15.90
CA ASP A 103 -17.82 16.39 -15.24
C ASP A 103 -18.32 14.96 -15.03
N MET A 104 -18.09 14.07 -16.00
CA MET A 104 -18.43 12.67 -15.88
C MET A 104 -17.24 11.86 -15.35
N ALA A 105 -17.49 11.10 -14.30
CA ALA A 105 -16.51 10.16 -13.77
C ALA A 105 -16.28 8.99 -14.74
N ARG A 106 -15.03 8.56 -14.84
CA ARG A 106 -14.66 7.38 -15.60
C ARG A 106 -13.55 6.62 -14.91
N THR A 107 -13.38 5.37 -15.32
CA THR A 107 -12.29 4.52 -14.86
C THR A 107 -11.28 4.33 -15.98
N GLU A 108 -10.03 4.61 -15.70
CA GLU A 108 -8.90 4.35 -16.58
C GLU A 108 -7.95 3.37 -15.92
N PHE A 109 -7.43 2.42 -16.67
CA PHE A 109 -6.44 1.48 -16.16
C PHE A 109 -5.29 1.32 -17.15
N TYR A 110 -4.13 1.05 -16.60
CA TYR A 110 -2.93 0.69 -17.34
C TYR A 110 -2.34 -0.57 -16.73
N SER A 111 -1.78 -1.41 -17.56
CA SER A 111 -1.07 -2.62 -17.13
C SER A 111 0.27 -2.72 -17.86
N GLU A 112 1.27 -3.24 -17.14
CA GLU A 112 2.59 -3.49 -17.68
C GLU A 112 3.11 -4.82 -17.12
N GLY A 113 3.68 -5.67 -17.99
CA GLY A 113 4.08 -7.02 -17.62
C GLY A 113 2.90 -7.99 -17.55
N THR A 114 3.12 -9.11 -16.86
CA THR A 114 2.13 -10.18 -16.72
C THR A 114 1.43 -10.10 -15.37
N ILE A 115 0.10 -10.12 -15.35
CA ILE A 115 -0.71 -10.16 -14.12
C ILE A 115 -1.76 -11.24 -14.25
N PRO A 116 -1.47 -12.46 -13.80
CA PRO A 116 -2.40 -13.56 -13.87
C PRO A 116 -3.40 -13.54 -12.70
N LEU A 117 -4.44 -12.70 -12.79
CA LEU A 117 -5.46 -12.54 -11.73
C LEU A 117 -6.26 -13.83 -11.47
N GLN A 118 -6.29 -14.75 -12.42
CA GLN A 118 -7.02 -16.00 -12.30
C GLN A 118 -6.20 -17.13 -11.65
N THR A 119 -4.89 -16.96 -11.53
CA THR A 119 -3.99 -18.00 -11.01
C THR A 119 -3.94 -17.94 -9.48
N LEU A 120 -4.49 -18.96 -8.81
CA LEU A 120 -4.54 -19.01 -7.33
C LEU A 120 -3.16 -19.02 -6.65
N ARG A 121 -2.15 -19.59 -7.31
CA ARG A 121 -0.77 -19.63 -6.82
C ARG A 121 0.02 -18.36 -7.07
N ALA A 122 -0.56 -17.35 -7.74
CA ALA A 122 0.10 -16.09 -8.00
C ALA A 122 0.15 -15.23 -6.74
N ASP A 123 1.33 -14.75 -6.39
CA ASP A 123 1.52 -13.78 -5.32
C ASP A 123 1.23 -12.37 -5.87
N ILE A 124 0.00 -11.93 -5.68
CA ILE A 124 -0.48 -10.61 -6.13
C ILE A 124 -0.76 -9.76 -4.90
N ASP A 125 0.00 -8.69 -4.78
CA ASP A 125 -0.19 -7.68 -3.76
C ASP A 125 -1.22 -6.66 -4.25
N TYR A 126 -2.14 -6.25 -3.37
CA TYR A 126 -3.20 -5.30 -3.67
C TYR A 126 -3.13 -4.09 -2.75
N GLY A 127 -3.23 -2.90 -3.34
CA GLY A 127 -3.29 -1.65 -2.60
C GLY A 127 -4.43 -0.77 -3.09
N PHE A 128 -5.02 -0.03 -2.15
CA PHE A 128 -6.08 0.93 -2.40
C PHE A 128 -5.78 2.24 -1.69
N ALA A 129 -5.93 3.35 -2.42
CA ALA A 129 -5.81 4.69 -1.86
C ALA A 129 -6.85 5.62 -2.48
N GLU A 130 -7.20 6.66 -1.75
CA GLU A 130 -8.07 7.73 -2.23
C GLU A 130 -7.27 9.03 -2.31
N ALA A 131 -7.41 9.74 -3.42
CA ALA A 131 -6.86 11.08 -3.61
C ALA A 131 -7.95 12.12 -3.40
N ASP A 132 -7.72 13.06 -2.50
CA ASP A 132 -8.62 14.17 -2.25
C ASP A 132 -8.32 15.32 -3.23
N THR A 133 -9.10 15.39 -4.30
CA THR A 133 -8.97 16.46 -5.29
C THR A 133 -10.03 17.53 -5.11
N THR A 134 -9.81 18.73 -5.66
CA THR A 134 -10.78 19.83 -5.62
C THR A 134 -12.13 19.48 -6.27
N TYR A 135 -12.17 18.48 -7.12
CA TYR A 135 -13.37 18.00 -7.82
C TYR A 135 -14.04 16.79 -7.17
N GLY A 136 -13.50 16.32 -6.03
CA GLY A 136 -13.97 15.15 -5.31
C GLY A 136 -12.89 14.09 -5.16
N LYS A 137 -13.27 12.96 -4.57
CA LYS A 137 -12.34 11.85 -4.35
C LYS A 137 -12.12 11.04 -5.61
N VAL A 138 -10.87 10.66 -5.83
CA VAL A 138 -10.44 9.78 -6.91
C VAL A 138 -9.87 8.51 -6.30
N GLY A 139 -10.48 7.36 -6.58
CA GLY A 139 -10.02 6.06 -6.09
C GLY A 139 -8.89 5.52 -6.95
N VAL A 140 -7.83 5.04 -6.29
CA VAL A 140 -6.67 4.40 -6.92
C VAL A 140 -6.59 2.96 -6.44
N LYS A 141 -6.52 2.01 -7.37
CA LYS A 141 -6.33 0.58 -7.11
C LYS A 141 -5.09 0.10 -7.83
N VAL A 142 -4.24 -0.63 -7.12
CA VAL A 142 -2.99 -1.15 -7.67
C VAL A 142 -2.88 -2.64 -7.37
N TRP A 143 -2.49 -3.42 -8.37
CA TRP A 143 -2.15 -4.85 -8.25
C TRP A 143 -0.71 -5.03 -8.72
N ILE A 144 0.10 -5.66 -7.89
CA ILE A 144 1.52 -5.95 -8.20
C ILE A 144 1.74 -7.46 -8.15
N TYR A 145 2.18 -8.01 -9.25
CA TYR A 145 2.53 -9.42 -9.34
C TYR A 145 4.00 -9.62 -8.94
N LYS A 146 4.21 -10.30 -7.82
CA LYS A 146 5.55 -10.59 -7.26
C LYS A 146 6.14 -11.91 -7.77
N GLY A 147 5.30 -12.85 -8.17
CA GLY A 147 5.69 -14.17 -8.66
C GLY A 147 4.68 -15.25 -8.29
N GLU A 148 5.06 -16.50 -8.44
CA GLU A 148 4.25 -17.65 -8.02
C GLU A 148 4.79 -18.24 -6.72
N VAL A 149 3.89 -18.62 -5.83
CA VAL A 149 4.19 -19.38 -4.62
C VAL A 149 3.89 -20.84 -4.90
N LEU A 150 4.95 -21.63 -5.07
CA LEU A 150 4.83 -23.07 -5.24
C LEU A 150 4.89 -23.75 -3.87
N PRO A 151 4.08 -24.80 -3.62
CA PRO A 151 4.15 -25.54 -2.38
C PRO A 151 5.52 -26.24 -2.29
N THR A 152 6.32 -25.83 -1.32
CA THR A 152 7.57 -26.51 -0.99
C THR A 152 7.23 -27.80 -0.25
N LYS A 153 7.90 -28.92 -0.57
CA LYS A 153 7.64 -30.26 0.00
C LYS A 153 7.74 -30.36 1.55
N GLY A 154 7.98 -29.25 2.26
CA GLY A 154 8.09 -29.17 3.72
C GLY A 154 6.93 -28.53 4.47
N ASN A 155 6.03 -27.81 3.81
CA ASN A 155 4.91 -27.12 4.47
C ASN A 155 3.60 -27.92 4.38
N LYS A 156 3.60 -29.15 4.87
CA LYS A 156 2.36 -29.93 5.09
C LYS A 156 1.74 -29.74 6.47
N GLU A 157 2.09 -28.69 7.20
CA GLU A 157 1.46 -28.36 8.49
C GLU A 157 0.69 -27.06 8.37
N GLY A 158 -0.57 -27.16 8.12
CA GLY A 158 -1.53 -26.05 8.01
C GLY A 158 -2.89 -26.55 7.51
N GLY A 159 -3.23 -27.80 7.82
CA GLY A 159 -4.59 -28.33 7.66
C GLY A 159 -5.44 -27.86 8.82
N VAL A 160 -6.42 -27.08 8.51
CA VAL A 160 -7.70 -26.86 9.16
C VAL A 160 -7.94 -27.77 10.42
N GLN A 161 -8.03 -27.15 11.57
CA GLN A 161 -8.96 -27.52 12.63
C GLN A 161 -9.78 -26.30 13.00
#